data_09eee89610a1064156df111d77576dc3
#
_entry.id   09eee89610a1064156df111d77576dc3
#
_cell.length_a   1.000
_cell.length_b   1.000
_cell.length_c   1.000
_cell.angle_alpha   90.00
_cell.angle_beta   90.00
_cell.angle_gamma   90.00
#
_symmetry.space_group_name_H-M   'P 1'
#
loop_
_entity.id
_entity.type
_entity.pdbx_description
1 polymer ?
#
loop_
_entity_poly.entity_id
_entity_poly.type
_entity_poly.pdbx_seq_one_letter_code
_entity_poly.pdbx_strand_id
1 'polypeptide(L)'
;MTRQLQARPEATDFDASRTALIVVDMQNGYCTPGGYFGHMGIDLSPTQQQVIPAVARLVEVSRDAGIQVIWFQNGWDAEQKEAGGPGSVNQRKGNSLKLMRARPELHGTLLTKGGWDYAFVDQLAPAPNDIVLPKPRYSGFAGTALNSMLRSRGIETLLVCGVATNVCVESTIRDAFFLEFFPVLIRDACSQAGPDFIQQATIYNVEQFFGWSATVDDVALACAASIAA
;
A
#
# COMPACT_ATOMS: atom_id res chain seq x y z
N MET A 1 -11.15 -19.61 18.27
CA MET A 1 -12.47 -19.00 17.96
C MET A 1 -12.25 -18.01 16.86
N THR A 2 -12.98 -18.12 15.76
CA THR A 2 -12.96 -17.13 14.68
C THR A 2 -13.52 -15.84 15.26
N ARG A 3 -12.84 -14.73 15.03
CA ARG A 3 -13.24 -13.40 15.49
C ARG A 3 -13.87 -12.65 14.36
N GLN A 4 -14.48 -11.51 14.68
CA GLN A 4 -15.09 -10.65 13.70
C GLN A 4 -14.33 -9.33 13.62
N LEU A 5 -13.90 -8.95 12.43
CA LEU A 5 -13.49 -7.59 12.11
C LEU A 5 -14.73 -6.81 11.67
N GLN A 6 -15.03 -5.73 12.38
CA GLN A 6 -16.07 -4.80 11.95
C GLN A 6 -15.63 -4.12 10.66
N ALA A 7 -16.39 -4.34 9.59
CA ALA A 7 -16.05 -3.87 8.26
C ALA A 7 -17.32 -3.49 7.47
N ARG A 8 -17.15 -2.90 6.31
CA ARG A 8 -18.22 -2.64 5.34
C ARG A 8 -17.98 -3.49 4.10
N PRO A 9 -19.07 -3.99 3.47
CA PRO A 9 -20.48 -3.77 3.78
C PRO A 9 -20.99 -4.58 4.97
N GLU A 10 -20.30 -5.60 5.42
CA GLU A 10 -20.61 -6.45 6.60
C GLU A 10 -19.34 -6.82 7.36
N ALA A 11 -19.50 -7.26 8.61
CA ALA A 11 -18.39 -7.80 9.38
C ALA A 11 -17.84 -9.09 8.73
N THR A 12 -16.53 -9.28 8.79
CA THR A 12 -15.85 -10.46 8.21
C THR A 12 -15.06 -11.24 9.27
N ASP A 13 -14.84 -12.52 9.00
CA ASP A 13 -14.00 -13.36 9.85
C ASP A 13 -12.56 -12.82 9.90
N PHE A 14 -11.96 -12.89 11.10
CA PHE A 14 -10.61 -12.37 11.33
C PHE A 14 -9.78 -13.35 12.16
N ASP A 15 -8.63 -13.70 11.62
CA ASP A 15 -7.59 -14.50 12.28
C ASP A 15 -6.23 -13.82 12.05
N ALA A 16 -5.64 -13.27 13.11
CA ALA A 16 -4.35 -12.57 13.04
C ALA A 16 -3.23 -13.48 12.50
N SER A 17 -3.26 -14.78 12.78
CA SER A 17 -2.24 -15.73 12.32
C SER A 17 -2.31 -16.03 10.81
N ARG A 18 -3.44 -15.72 10.18
CA ARG A 18 -3.69 -15.87 8.73
C ARG A 18 -3.84 -14.53 8.02
N THR A 19 -3.46 -13.45 8.67
CA THR A 19 -3.57 -12.09 8.18
C THR A 19 -2.18 -11.50 7.92
N ALA A 20 -2.03 -10.71 6.86
CA ALA A 20 -0.89 -9.85 6.65
C ALA A 20 -1.34 -8.38 6.50
N LEU A 21 -0.54 -7.45 7.02
CA LEU A 21 -0.67 -6.03 6.75
C LEU A 21 0.21 -5.67 5.56
N ILE A 22 -0.38 -5.11 4.52
CA ILE A 22 0.29 -4.60 3.34
C ILE A 22 0.36 -3.07 3.42
N VAL A 23 1.56 -2.54 3.64
CA VAL A 23 1.82 -1.09 3.68
C VAL A 23 2.34 -0.66 2.31
N VAL A 24 1.52 0.07 1.56
CA VAL A 24 1.76 0.39 0.16
C VAL A 24 2.47 1.74 0.04
N ASP A 25 3.70 1.72 -0.46
CA ASP A 25 4.46 2.86 -1.01
C ASP A 25 4.54 4.11 -0.10
N MET A 26 4.68 3.92 1.21
CA MET A 26 4.86 5.03 2.17
C MET A 26 6.29 5.61 2.07
N GLN A 27 6.64 6.08 0.87
CA GLN A 27 7.95 6.59 0.48
C GLN A 27 7.97 8.12 0.39
N ASN A 28 9.15 8.74 0.49
CA ASN A 28 9.31 10.19 0.35
C ASN A 28 8.73 10.69 -0.98
N GLY A 29 8.90 9.95 -2.06
CA GLY A 29 8.36 10.30 -3.38
C GLY A 29 6.86 10.51 -3.41
N TYR A 30 6.12 9.80 -2.57
CA TYR A 30 4.65 9.87 -2.53
C TYR A 30 4.10 10.67 -1.35
N CYS A 31 4.89 10.84 -0.29
CA CYS A 31 4.37 11.36 0.98
C CYS A 31 5.02 12.68 1.41
N THR A 32 6.10 13.13 0.77
CA THR A 32 6.88 14.28 1.23
C THR A 32 6.95 15.38 0.16
N PRO A 33 6.79 16.66 0.52
CA PRO A 33 7.05 17.78 -0.40
C PRO A 33 8.44 17.66 -1.02
N GLY A 34 8.54 17.92 -2.32
CA GLY A 34 9.79 17.73 -3.08
C GLY A 34 9.96 16.34 -3.67
N GLY A 35 9.14 15.36 -3.27
CA GLY A 35 9.07 14.04 -3.92
C GLY A 35 8.20 14.05 -5.20
N TYR A 36 8.09 12.88 -5.81
CA TYR A 36 7.37 12.70 -7.08
C TYR A 36 5.96 13.30 -7.07
N PHE A 37 5.13 13.04 -6.05
CA PHE A 37 3.77 13.59 -5.97
C PHE A 37 3.77 15.12 -5.78
N GLY A 38 4.75 15.66 -5.05
CA GLY A 38 4.94 17.10 -4.94
C GLY A 38 5.22 17.74 -6.29
N HIS A 39 6.07 17.12 -7.11
CA HIS A 39 6.34 17.56 -8.49
C HIS A 39 5.12 17.47 -9.42
N MET A 40 4.16 16.61 -9.10
CA MET A 40 2.88 16.49 -9.80
C MET A 40 1.81 17.48 -9.31
N GLY A 41 2.11 18.30 -8.29
CA GLY A 41 1.16 19.25 -7.71
C GLY A 41 0.05 18.61 -6.87
N ILE A 42 0.27 17.40 -6.36
CA ILE A 42 -0.69 16.72 -5.47
C ILE A 42 -0.55 17.33 -4.07
N ASP A 43 -1.70 17.67 -3.45
CA ASP A 43 -1.72 18.09 -2.06
C ASP A 43 -1.39 16.90 -1.14
N LEU A 44 -0.29 17.00 -0.42
CA LEU A 44 0.19 15.98 0.51
C LEU A 44 -0.22 16.25 1.97
N SER A 45 -0.93 17.34 2.25
CA SER A 45 -1.35 17.68 3.61
C SER A 45 -2.17 16.57 4.28
N PRO A 46 -3.17 15.95 3.62
CA PRO A 46 -3.90 14.83 4.22
C PRO A 46 -3.00 13.61 4.48
N THR A 47 -2.08 13.31 3.57
CA THR A 47 -1.14 12.20 3.74
C THR A 47 -0.25 12.40 4.95
N GLN A 48 0.33 13.59 5.11
CA GLN A 48 1.24 13.90 6.20
C GLN A 48 0.55 14.00 7.56
N GLN A 49 -0.63 14.63 7.61
CA GLN A 49 -1.30 14.94 8.87
C GLN A 49 -2.18 13.79 9.39
N GLN A 50 -2.68 12.93 8.50
CA GLN A 50 -3.65 11.89 8.85
C GLN A 50 -3.14 10.50 8.52
N VAL A 51 -2.67 10.24 7.29
CA VAL A 51 -2.37 8.89 6.83
C VAL A 51 -1.09 8.35 7.45
N ILE A 52 0.00 9.13 7.50
CA ILE A 52 1.26 8.67 8.12
C ILE A 52 1.04 8.25 9.59
N PRO A 53 0.39 9.06 10.46
CA PRO A 53 0.08 8.65 11.83
C PRO A 53 -0.85 7.43 11.91
N ALA A 54 -1.85 7.33 11.03
CA ALA A 54 -2.76 6.19 10.99
C ALA A 54 -2.03 4.89 10.61
N VAL A 55 -1.16 4.95 9.60
CA VAL A 55 -0.31 3.80 9.19
C VAL A 55 0.65 3.41 10.31
N ALA A 56 1.29 4.37 11.00
CA ALA A 56 2.17 4.09 12.12
C ALA A 56 1.44 3.30 13.21
N ARG A 57 0.26 3.76 13.62
CA ARG A 57 -0.58 3.08 14.61
C ARG A 57 -1.04 1.69 14.14
N LEU A 58 -1.45 1.56 12.88
CA LEU A 58 -1.88 0.28 12.32
C LEU A 58 -0.74 -0.74 12.30
N VAL A 59 0.48 -0.31 11.96
CA VAL A 59 1.70 -1.14 11.99
C VAL A 59 2.00 -1.62 13.41
N GLU A 60 1.94 -0.73 14.41
CA GLU A 60 2.14 -1.08 15.82
C GLU A 60 1.11 -2.12 16.28
N VAL A 61 -0.18 -1.85 16.10
CA VAL A 61 -1.27 -2.78 16.42
C VAL A 61 -1.08 -4.15 15.75
N SER A 62 -0.68 -4.15 14.49
CA SER A 62 -0.47 -5.38 13.72
C SER A 62 0.71 -6.20 14.26
N ARG A 63 1.83 -5.54 14.58
CA ARG A 63 3.01 -6.20 15.17
C ARG A 63 2.68 -6.81 16.54
N ASP A 64 1.98 -6.07 17.39
CA ASP A 64 1.57 -6.55 18.73
C ASP A 64 0.63 -7.77 18.65
N ALA A 65 -0.18 -7.85 17.60
CA ALA A 65 -1.06 -8.99 17.33
C ALA A 65 -0.37 -10.16 16.61
N GLY A 66 0.92 -10.05 16.26
CA GLY A 66 1.66 -11.07 15.53
C GLY A 66 1.32 -11.14 14.03
N ILE A 67 0.66 -10.13 13.48
CA ILE A 67 0.35 -10.01 12.06
C ILE A 67 1.63 -9.71 11.29
N GLN A 68 1.90 -10.44 10.20
CA GLN A 68 3.04 -10.19 9.34
C GLN A 68 2.89 -8.84 8.62
N VAL A 69 3.83 -7.94 8.82
CA VAL A 69 3.86 -6.65 8.10
C VAL A 69 4.73 -6.78 6.84
N ILE A 70 4.19 -6.35 5.70
CA ILE A 70 4.85 -6.35 4.39
C ILE A 70 4.80 -4.93 3.83
N TRP A 71 5.97 -4.34 3.60
CA TRP A 71 6.15 -3.00 3.07
C TRP A 71 6.42 -3.05 1.58
N PHE A 72 5.65 -2.33 0.79
CA PHE A 72 5.97 -2.14 -0.62
C PHE A 72 6.83 -0.91 -0.85
N GLN A 73 7.80 -1.06 -1.75
CA GLN A 73 8.56 0.05 -2.30
C GLN A 73 8.44 0.06 -3.83
N ASN A 74 7.73 1.05 -4.36
CA ASN A 74 7.61 1.22 -5.80
C ASN A 74 8.80 2.00 -6.36
N GLY A 75 9.40 1.48 -7.40
CA GLY A 75 10.52 2.13 -8.08
C GLY A 75 11.32 1.19 -8.94
N TRP A 76 12.43 1.70 -9.47
CA TRP A 76 13.26 1.00 -10.46
C TRP A 76 14.74 1.27 -10.22
N ASP A 77 15.58 0.47 -10.89
CA ASP A 77 17.01 0.75 -11.03
C ASP A 77 17.25 2.10 -11.74
N ALA A 78 18.48 2.64 -11.61
CA ALA A 78 18.83 3.94 -12.18
C ALA A 78 18.70 3.99 -13.71
N GLU A 79 18.89 2.88 -14.39
CA GLU A 79 18.72 2.76 -15.84
C GLU A 79 17.26 2.49 -16.26
N GLN A 80 16.35 2.36 -15.29
CA GLN A 80 14.92 2.11 -15.49
C GLN A 80 14.60 0.79 -16.25
N LYS A 81 15.48 -0.20 -16.20
CA LYS A 81 15.29 -1.52 -16.85
C LYS A 81 14.10 -2.26 -16.24
N GLU A 82 13.96 -2.19 -14.92
CA GLU A 82 12.83 -2.78 -14.18
C GLU A 82 11.48 -2.11 -14.50
N ALA A 83 11.50 -0.89 -15.01
CA ALA A 83 10.29 -0.20 -15.46
C ALA A 83 9.68 -0.82 -16.74
N GLY A 84 10.40 -1.72 -17.37
CA GLY A 84 10.04 -2.41 -18.63
C GLY A 84 10.82 -1.88 -19.82
N GLY A 85 10.92 -2.68 -20.87
CA GLY A 85 11.68 -2.34 -22.09
C GLY A 85 11.12 -1.13 -22.82
N PRO A 86 11.89 -0.59 -23.78
CA PRO A 86 11.46 0.50 -24.63
C PRO A 86 10.10 0.17 -25.29
N GLY A 87 9.15 1.06 -25.16
CA GLY A 87 7.80 0.85 -25.72
C GLY A 87 6.83 0.10 -24.83
N SER A 88 7.22 -0.38 -23.64
CA SER A 88 6.28 -0.97 -22.68
C SER A 88 5.21 0.04 -22.26
N VAL A 89 4.03 -0.47 -21.88
CA VAL A 89 2.92 0.36 -21.40
C VAL A 89 3.35 1.16 -20.16
N ASN A 90 4.09 0.56 -19.24
CA ASN A 90 4.57 1.24 -18.04
C ASN A 90 5.50 2.42 -18.40
N GLN A 91 6.45 2.21 -19.31
CA GLN A 91 7.32 3.29 -19.81
C GLN A 91 6.52 4.44 -20.42
N ARG A 92 5.47 4.13 -21.17
CA ARG A 92 4.64 5.14 -21.86
C ARG A 92 3.66 5.85 -20.93
N LYS A 93 3.02 5.12 -20.01
CA LYS A 93 1.91 5.61 -19.17
C LYS A 93 2.33 6.00 -17.76
N GLY A 94 3.40 5.44 -17.21
CA GLY A 94 3.86 5.77 -15.86
C GLY A 94 4.14 7.26 -15.72
N ASN A 95 3.43 7.94 -14.82
CA ASN A 95 3.49 9.40 -14.72
C ASN A 95 4.86 9.89 -14.22
N SER A 96 5.51 9.19 -13.28
CA SER A 96 6.89 9.54 -12.87
C SER A 96 7.89 9.40 -14.00
N LEU A 97 7.76 8.36 -14.82
CA LEU A 97 8.60 8.14 -16.00
C LEU A 97 8.35 9.20 -17.08
N LYS A 98 7.09 9.62 -17.29
CA LYS A 98 6.77 10.75 -18.16
C LYS A 98 7.38 12.06 -17.66
N LEU A 99 7.25 12.31 -16.35
CA LEU A 99 7.77 13.52 -15.73
C LEU A 99 9.30 13.60 -15.87
N MET A 100 10.02 12.51 -15.63
CA MET A 100 11.48 12.45 -15.83
C MET A 100 11.89 12.67 -17.29
N ARG A 101 11.09 12.20 -18.26
CA ARG A 101 11.34 12.50 -19.68
C ARG A 101 11.07 13.94 -20.05
N ALA A 102 10.08 14.57 -19.44
CA ALA A 102 9.72 15.98 -19.69
C ALA A 102 10.63 16.96 -18.93
N ARG A 103 11.25 16.51 -17.85
CA ARG A 103 12.11 17.30 -16.96
C ARG A 103 13.44 16.56 -16.73
N PRO A 104 14.44 16.77 -17.61
CA PRO A 104 15.70 16.02 -17.57
C PRO A 104 16.46 16.13 -16.25
N GLU A 105 16.30 17.23 -15.51
CA GLU A 105 16.90 17.44 -14.19
C GLU A 105 16.38 16.44 -13.12
N LEU A 106 15.22 15.83 -13.35
CA LEU A 106 14.65 14.81 -12.49
C LEU A 106 15.02 13.38 -12.91
N HIS A 107 15.74 13.22 -14.02
CA HIS A 107 16.10 11.89 -14.52
C HIS A 107 16.96 11.13 -13.49
N GLY A 108 16.57 9.89 -13.19
CA GLY A 108 17.27 9.04 -12.23
C GLY A 108 17.08 9.46 -10.76
N THR A 109 16.19 10.43 -10.46
CA THR A 109 15.93 10.86 -9.08
C THR A 109 14.59 10.32 -8.55
N LEU A 110 13.52 10.38 -9.36
CA LEU A 110 12.19 9.99 -8.93
C LEU A 110 12.05 8.47 -8.85
N LEU A 111 11.65 7.98 -7.68
CA LEU A 111 11.41 6.55 -7.41
C LEU A 111 12.60 5.66 -7.80
N THR A 112 13.81 6.20 -7.78
CA THR A 112 15.05 5.46 -8.11
C THR A 112 15.58 4.76 -6.89
N LYS A 113 15.81 3.44 -6.97
CA LYS A 113 16.36 2.62 -5.89
C LYS A 113 17.64 3.21 -5.33
N GLY A 114 17.73 3.28 -4.00
CA GLY A 114 18.83 3.90 -3.28
C GLY A 114 18.76 5.43 -3.14
N GLY A 115 17.84 6.09 -3.86
CA GLY A 115 17.64 7.53 -3.75
C GLY A 115 16.67 7.92 -2.62
N TRP A 116 16.65 9.21 -2.28
CA TRP A 116 15.79 9.76 -1.24
C TRP A 116 14.29 9.57 -1.56
N ASP A 117 13.90 9.77 -2.80
CA ASP A 117 12.51 9.63 -3.27
C ASP A 117 11.98 8.19 -3.07
N TYR A 118 12.87 7.20 -3.22
CA TYR A 118 12.57 5.79 -3.02
C TYR A 118 12.51 5.36 -1.54
N ALA A 119 13.23 6.05 -0.65
CA ALA A 119 13.26 5.71 0.76
C ALA A 119 11.88 5.88 1.42
N PHE A 120 11.60 5.10 2.46
CA PHE A 120 10.42 5.32 3.31
C PHE A 120 10.52 6.68 4.01
N VAL A 121 9.37 7.24 4.38
CA VAL A 121 9.33 8.46 5.20
C VAL A 121 9.92 8.18 6.58
N ASP A 122 10.59 9.16 7.17
CA ASP A 122 11.33 9.00 8.44
C ASP A 122 10.46 8.51 9.61
N GLN A 123 9.16 8.81 9.57
CA GLN A 123 8.20 8.41 10.60
C GLN A 123 7.80 6.94 10.52
N LEU A 124 8.15 6.24 9.43
CA LEU A 124 7.73 4.86 9.17
C LEU A 124 8.94 4.02 8.77
N ALA A 125 9.34 3.11 9.63
CA ALA A 125 10.47 2.24 9.38
C ALA A 125 10.08 0.76 9.48
N PRO A 126 10.45 -0.08 8.50
CA PRO A 126 10.36 -1.53 8.64
C PRO A 126 11.17 -2.02 9.84
N ALA A 127 10.61 -2.94 10.61
CA ALA A 127 11.30 -3.64 11.69
C ALA A 127 12.05 -4.89 11.13
N PRO A 128 12.99 -5.47 11.88
CA PRO A 128 13.77 -6.62 11.41
C PRO A 128 12.93 -7.84 10.97
N ASN A 129 11.74 -8.02 11.55
CA ASN A 129 10.83 -9.12 11.21
C ASN A 129 9.83 -8.78 10.10
N ASP A 130 9.80 -7.53 9.64
CA ASP A 130 8.95 -7.11 8.53
C ASP A 130 9.58 -7.54 7.20
N ILE A 131 8.74 -7.65 6.19
CA ILE A 131 9.21 -7.94 4.83
C ILE A 131 9.16 -6.65 4.03
N VAL A 132 10.26 -6.32 3.34
CA VAL A 132 10.28 -5.23 2.36
C VAL A 132 10.26 -5.85 0.97
N LEU A 133 9.25 -5.52 0.19
CA LEU A 133 9.04 -6.04 -1.16
C LEU A 133 9.14 -4.92 -2.20
N PRO A 134 10.24 -4.84 -2.96
CA PRO A 134 10.31 -3.96 -4.12
C PRO A 134 9.28 -4.36 -5.18
N LYS A 135 8.55 -3.40 -5.72
CA LYS A 135 7.58 -3.65 -6.79
C LYS A 135 7.76 -2.69 -7.97
N PRO A 136 7.84 -3.21 -9.20
CA PRO A 136 8.07 -2.37 -10.38
C PRO A 136 6.76 -1.88 -11.03
N ARG A 137 5.60 -2.25 -10.51
CA ARG A 137 4.26 -1.93 -11.04
C ARG A 137 3.34 -1.43 -9.92
N TYR A 138 2.14 -0.98 -10.27
CA TYR A 138 1.17 -0.46 -9.30
C TYR A 138 0.71 -1.55 -8.33
N SER A 139 0.26 -2.69 -8.85
CA SER A 139 -0.10 -3.82 -8.00
C SER A 139 1.12 -4.49 -7.37
N GLY A 140 1.01 -4.84 -6.09
CA GLY A 140 2.00 -5.62 -5.37
C GLY A 140 2.18 -7.04 -5.90
N PHE A 141 1.23 -7.58 -6.66
CA PHE A 141 1.31 -8.91 -7.27
C PHE A 141 2.00 -8.91 -8.63
N ALA A 142 2.02 -7.78 -9.32
CA ALA A 142 2.51 -7.70 -10.69
C ALA A 142 4.05 -7.70 -10.76
N GLY A 143 4.62 -8.85 -11.13
CA GLY A 143 6.06 -9.03 -11.31
C GLY A 143 6.83 -9.17 -9.99
N THR A 144 6.17 -9.66 -8.94
CA THR A 144 6.77 -9.92 -7.61
C THR A 144 6.50 -11.34 -7.15
N ALA A 145 7.14 -11.73 -6.05
CA ALA A 145 6.91 -13.02 -5.39
C ALA A 145 5.76 -12.99 -4.35
N LEU A 146 4.95 -11.91 -4.29
CA LEU A 146 3.98 -11.70 -3.22
C LEU A 146 3.02 -12.89 -3.06
N ASN A 147 2.42 -13.36 -4.16
CA ASN A 147 1.44 -14.47 -4.09
C ASN A 147 2.04 -15.74 -3.47
N SER A 148 3.18 -16.20 -3.95
CA SER A 148 3.85 -17.39 -3.41
C SER A 148 4.29 -17.19 -1.96
N MET A 149 4.73 -16.00 -1.61
CA MET A 149 5.14 -15.61 -0.27
C MET A 149 3.98 -15.65 0.73
N LEU A 150 2.81 -15.15 0.35
CA LEU A 150 1.59 -15.18 1.17
C LEU A 150 1.08 -16.62 1.34
N ARG A 151 0.99 -17.38 0.24
CA ARG A 151 0.52 -18.78 0.25
C ARG A 151 1.40 -19.67 1.11
N SER A 152 2.72 -19.55 1.01
CA SER A 152 3.65 -20.35 1.82
C SER A 152 3.55 -20.09 3.33
N ARG A 153 2.96 -18.96 3.74
CA ARG A 153 2.72 -18.57 5.12
C ARG A 153 1.29 -18.86 5.59
N GLY A 154 0.44 -19.42 4.73
CA GLY A 154 -0.97 -19.66 5.04
C GLY A 154 -1.79 -18.37 5.21
N ILE A 155 -1.32 -17.25 4.65
CA ILE A 155 -2.04 -15.98 4.71
C ILE A 155 -3.23 -16.02 3.75
N GLU A 156 -4.37 -15.56 4.24
CA GLU A 156 -5.64 -15.46 3.50
C GLU A 156 -6.19 -14.04 3.50
N THR A 157 -6.09 -13.32 4.61
CA THR A 157 -6.61 -11.96 4.75
C THR A 157 -5.50 -10.93 4.58
N LEU A 158 -5.78 -9.89 3.79
CA LEU A 158 -4.84 -8.79 3.55
C LEU A 158 -5.46 -7.48 4.02
N LEU A 159 -4.94 -6.91 5.11
CA LEU A 159 -5.21 -5.52 5.48
C LEU A 159 -4.34 -4.64 4.58
N VAL A 160 -4.93 -3.74 3.80
CA VAL A 160 -4.19 -2.93 2.81
C VAL A 160 -4.33 -1.46 3.14
N CYS A 161 -3.21 -0.76 3.32
CA CYS A 161 -3.14 0.67 3.60
C CYS A 161 -2.04 1.36 2.79
N GLY A 162 -1.98 2.69 2.84
CA GLY A 162 -0.92 3.51 2.21
C GLY A 162 -1.38 4.28 0.98
N VAL A 163 -0.50 4.48 0.02
CA VAL A 163 -0.70 5.38 -1.13
C VAL A 163 -0.39 4.73 -2.48
N ALA A 164 -1.03 5.18 -3.58
CA ALA A 164 -2.26 5.97 -3.58
C ALA A 164 -3.47 5.05 -3.63
N THR A 165 -4.54 5.42 -2.90
CA THR A 165 -5.75 4.62 -2.78
C THR A 165 -6.28 4.15 -4.14
N ASN A 166 -6.43 5.06 -5.08
CA ASN A 166 -7.00 4.82 -6.41
C ASN A 166 -6.01 4.22 -7.43
N VAL A 167 -4.78 3.93 -7.04
CA VAL A 167 -3.74 3.40 -7.94
C VAL A 167 -3.12 2.12 -7.36
N CYS A 168 -2.07 2.23 -6.56
CA CYS A 168 -1.33 1.05 -6.07
C CYS A 168 -2.15 0.23 -5.08
N VAL A 169 -2.91 0.88 -4.19
CA VAL A 169 -3.76 0.22 -3.20
C VAL A 169 -4.89 -0.53 -3.92
N GLU A 170 -5.71 0.16 -4.73
CA GLU A 170 -6.83 -0.46 -5.45
C GLU A 170 -6.36 -1.55 -6.40
N SER A 171 -5.26 -1.34 -7.15
CA SER A 171 -4.71 -2.37 -8.05
C SER A 171 -4.31 -3.64 -7.28
N THR A 172 -3.71 -3.48 -6.09
CA THR A 172 -3.32 -4.60 -5.24
C THR A 172 -4.55 -5.34 -4.68
N ILE A 173 -5.58 -4.60 -4.25
CA ILE A 173 -6.84 -5.18 -3.76
C ILE A 173 -7.55 -5.98 -4.85
N ARG A 174 -7.63 -5.45 -6.08
CA ARG A 174 -8.26 -6.15 -7.20
C ARG A 174 -7.52 -7.45 -7.54
N ASP A 175 -6.19 -7.41 -7.63
CA ASP A 175 -5.40 -8.62 -7.87
C ASP A 175 -5.49 -9.61 -6.70
N ALA A 176 -5.54 -9.14 -5.46
CA ALA A 176 -5.77 -9.98 -4.30
C ALA A 176 -7.11 -10.74 -4.40
N PHE A 177 -8.19 -10.05 -4.76
CA PHE A 177 -9.50 -10.65 -4.98
C PHE A 177 -9.47 -11.71 -6.09
N PHE A 178 -8.86 -11.41 -7.24
CA PHE A 178 -8.73 -12.37 -8.35
C PHE A 178 -7.84 -13.58 -8.01
N LEU A 179 -6.99 -13.45 -6.99
CA LEU A 179 -6.16 -14.53 -6.47
C LEU A 179 -6.76 -15.21 -5.23
N GLU A 180 -8.05 -14.99 -4.94
CA GLU A 180 -8.78 -15.64 -3.83
C GLU A 180 -8.17 -15.32 -2.44
N PHE A 181 -7.70 -14.09 -2.22
CA PHE A 181 -7.46 -13.52 -0.91
C PHE A 181 -8.69 -12.73 -0.44
N PHE A 182 -8.76 -12.45 0.87
CA PHE A 182 -9.76 -11.60 1.50
C PHE A 182 -9.18 -10.19 1.74
N PRO A 183 -9.23 -9.26 0.78
CA PRO A 183 -8.66 -7.94 0.95
C PRO A 183 -9.58 -7.01 1.73
N VAL A 184 -9.00 -6.30 2.69
CA VAL A 184 -9.66 -5.28 3.50
C VAL A 184 -8.92 -3.96 3.34
N LEU A 185 -9.56 -2.96 2.75
CA LEU A 185 -9.04 -1.60 2.64
C LEU A 185 -9.12 -0.90 3.99
N ILE A 186 -8.00 -0.44 4.53
CA ILE A 186 -8.02 0.39 5.75
C ILE A 186 -8.16 1.86 5.33
N ARG A 187 -9.42 2.30 5.21
CA ARG A 187 -9.81 3.51 4.49
C ARG A 187 -9.30 4.82 5.09
N ASP A 188 -9.10 4.88 6.41
CA ASP A 188 -8.55 6.03 7.14
C ASP A 188 -7.02 6.03 7.21
N ALA A 189 -6.37 4.96 6.74
CA ALA A 189 -4.93 4.83 6.57
C ALA A 189 -4.52 4.86 5.08
N CYS A 190 -5.33 5.47 4.22
CA CYS A 190 -5.05 5.62 2.78
C CYS A 190 -5.29 7.04 2.30
N SER A 191 -4.51 7.47 1.30
CA SER A 191 -4.67 8.75 0.61
C SER A 191 -4.63 8.58 -0.90
N GLN A 192 -5.54 9.28 -1.59
CA GLN A 192 -5.65 9.22 -3.05
C GLN A 192 -4.65 10.17 -3.75
N ALA A 193 -4.39 9.88 -5.03
CA ALA A 193 -3.70 10.78 -5.94
C ALA A 193 -4.71 11.46 -6.88
N GLY A 194 -5.24 12.60 -6.46
CA GLY A 194 -6.22 13.37 -7.24
C GLY A 194 -7.38 13.90 -6.38
N PRO A 195 -8.48 14.34 -7.00
CA PRO A 195 -9.61 14.94 -6.29
C PRO A 195 -10.34 13.93 -5.38
N ASP A 196 -11.02 14.43 -4.33
CA ASP A 196 -11.61 13.65 -3.26
C ASP A 196 -12.61 12.57 -3.71
N PHE A 197 -13.34 12.82 -4.79
CA PHE A 197 -14.31 11.84 -5.30
C PHE A 197 -13.66 10.52 -5.69
N ILE A 198 -12.37 10.51 -6.03
CA ILE A 198 -11.64 9.29 -6.42
C ILE A 198 -11.46 8.37 -5.21
N GLN A 199 -11.21 8.93 -4.02
CA GLN A 199 -11.17 8.17 -2.78
C GLN A 199 -12.50 7.44 -2.54
N GLN A 200 -13.60 8.17 -2.67
CA GLN A 200 -14.94 7.60 -2.47
C GLN A 200 -15.28 6.55 -3.53
N ALA A 201 -14.88 6.78 -4.78
CA ALA A 201 -15.08 5.81 -5.86
C ALA A 201 -14.32 4.49 -5.60
N THR A 202 -13.06 4.57 -5.13
CA THR A 202 -12.29 3.37 -4.77
C THR A 202 -12.92 2.64 -3.59
N ILE A 203 -13.31 3.35 -2.52
CA ILE A 203 -13.98 2.73 -1.37
C ILE A 203 -15.26 2.01 -1.82
N TYR A 204 -16.09 2.69 -2.61
CA TYR A 204 -17.31 2.09 -3.17
C TYR A 204 -17.02 0.82 -3.99
N ASN A 205 -16.04 0.86 -4.89
CA ASN A 205 -15.66 -0.29 -5.71
C ASN A 205 -15.21 -1.48 -4.84
N VAL A 206 -14.39 -1.21 -3.83
CA VAL A 206 -13.91 -2.25 -2.92
C VAL A 206 -15.08 -2.88 -2.16
N GLU A 207 -15.93 -2.06 -1.52
CA GLU A 207 -17.05 -2.52 -0.71
C GLU A 207 -18.12 -3.28 -1.53
N GLN A 208 -18.29 -2.94 -2.81
CA GLN A 208 -19.31 -3.56 -3.63
C GLN A 208 -18.83 -4.80 -4.40
N PHE A 209 -17.52 -4.89 -4.72
CA PHE A 209 -17.08 -5.88 -5.71
C PHE A 209 -15.80 -6.63 -5.35
N PHE A 210 -14.89 -6.05 -4.54
CA PHE A 210 -13.54 -6.61 -4.44
C PHE A 210 -13.11 -6.97 -3.03
N GLY A 211 -13.90 -6.66 -2.00
CA GLY A 211 -13.53 -6.96 -0.62
C GLY A 211 -14.31 -6.13 0.38
N TRP A 212 -13.62 -5.76 1.43
CA TRP A 212 -14.19 -5.03 2.58
C TRP A 212 -13.42 -3.74 2.84
N SER A 213 -14.00 -2.84 3.64
CA SER A 213 -13.27 -1.71 4.20
C SER A 213 -13.45 -1.62 5.71
N ALA A 214 -12.38 -1.27 6.41
CA ALA A 214 -12.36 -1.06 7.86
C ALA A 214 -11.58 0.20 8.21
N THR A 215 -11.58 0.59 9.49
CA THR A 215 -10.72 1.63 10.05
C THR A 215 -9.59 1.03 10.87
N VAL A 216 -8.59 1.84 11.21
CA VAL A 216 -7.53 1.45 12.15
C VAL A 216 -8.12 1.05 13.50
N ASP A 217 -9.16 1.73 13.96
CA ASP A 217 -9.86 1.39 15.22
C ASP A 217 -10.55 0.03 15.16
N ASP A 218 -11.22 -0.29 14.04
CA ASP A 218 -11.85 -1.60 13.86
C ASP A 218 -10.82 -2.74 13.94
N VAL A 219 -9.65 -2.56 13.32
CA VAL A 219 -8.54 -3.54 13.41
C VAL A 219 -7.99 -3.62 14.82
N ALA A 220 -7.78 -2.49 15.50
CA ALA A 220 -7.28 -2.48 16.86
C ALA A 220 -8.22 -3.22 17.83
N LEU A 221 -9.52 -3.04 17.69
CA LEU A 221 -10.53 -3.76 18.49
C LEU A 221 -10.51 -5.27 18.20
N ALA A 222 -10.42 -5.67 16.93
CA ALA A 222 -10.34 -7.08 16.57
C ALA A 222 -9.06 -7.74 17.12
N CYS A 223 -7.93 -7.02 17.13
CA CYS A 223 -6.65 -7.47 17.69
C CYS A 223 -6.68 -7.53 19.23
N ALA A 224 -7.20 -6.52 19.92
CA ALA A 224 -7.24 -6.46 21.38
C ALA A 224 -8.02 -7.64 21.99
N ALA A 225 -9.09 -8.07 21.36
CA ALA A 225 -9.79 -9.28 21.73
C ALA A 225 -8.89 -10.55 21.66
N SER A 226 -7.69 -10.49 21.02
CA SER A 226 -6.71 -11.57 20.90
C SER A 226 -5.91 -11.84 22.16
N ILE A 227 -5.63 -10.82 22.95
CA ILE A 227 -4.70 -10.86 24.10
C ILE A 227 -5.42 -11.34 25.38
N ALA A 228 -6.75 -11.27 25.40
CA ALA A 228 -7.57 -11.58 26.58
C ALA A 228 -8.12 -13.03 26.62
N ALA A 229 -7.78 -13.88 25.67
CA ALA A 229 -8.22 -15.28 25.55
C ALA A 229 -7.04 -16.25 25.63
#